data_3a3cc1cf2a31684a145e7cb6090a3223
#
_entry.id   3a3cc1cf2a31684a145e7cb6090a3223
#
_cell.length_a   1.000
_cell.length_b   1.000
_cell.length_c   1.000
_cell.angle_alpha   90.00
_cell.angle_beta   90.00
_cell.angle_gamma   90.00
#
_symmetry.space_group_name_H-M   'P 1'
#
loop_
_entity.id
_entity.type
_entity.pdbx_description
1 polymer ?
#
loop_
_entity_poly.entity_id
_entity_poly.type
_entity_poly.pdbx_seq_one_letter_code
_entity_poly.pdbx_strand_id
1 'polypeptide(L)'
;MKTFAKVTGEDLAFFESILPGRVFSGGNVSSDYEHDEMTIYGLYAPEAVLLAQNTDEISAVLRYCCQKGIAVTPRGAGTGLCGGCVAVRGGIVLSTERMKRVLEVDEKNMTATVEPGVLLMEFPKALEGTGLFYPPDPGEKTATMGGNAMTNAGGCVPCAMA
;
A
#
# COMPACT_ATOMS: atom_id res chain seq x y z
N MET A 1 -24.13 11.66 5.70
CA MET A 1 -22.81 11.02 5.55
C MET A 1 -23.06 9.54 5.29
N LYS A 2 -22.41 8.92 4.27
CA LYS A 2 -22.61 7.48 3.99
C LYS A 2 -22.01 6.68 5.16
N THR A 3 -22.81 5.82 5.78
CA THR A 3 -22.37 4.92 6.84
C THR A 3 -21.85 3.63 6.17
N PHE A 4 -20.67 3.18 6.55
CA PHE A 4 -20.11 1.91 6.08
C PHE A 4 -20.50 0.78 7.03
N ALA A 5 -20.57 -0.44 6.50
CA ALA A 5 -20.81 -1.64 7.29
C ALA A 5 -19.59 -1.95 8.18
N LYS A 6 -19.85 -2.50 9.35
CA LYS A 6 -18.80 -3.04 10.24
C LYS A 6 -18.34 -4.40 9.74
N VAL A 7 -17.07 -4.73 9.96
CA VAL A 7 -16.53 -6.05 9.65
C VAL A 7 -17.06 -7.07 10.66
N THR A 8 -17.63 -8.16 10.16
CA THR A 8 -18.18 -9.27 10.95
C THR A 8 -17.26 -10.48 10.96
N GLY A 9 -17.56 -11.48 11.80
CA GLY A 9 -16.83 -12.75 11.80
C GLY A 9 -16.94 -13.51 10.47
N GLU A 10 -18.06 -13.39 9.75
CA GLU A 10 -18.22 -13.98 8.41
C GLU A 10 -17.30 -13.31 7.39
N ASP A 11 -17.17 -11.99 7.47
CA ASP A 11 -16.27 -11.24 6.58
C ASP A 11 -14.81 -11.63 6.82
N LEU A 12 -14.41 -11.78 8.10
CA LEU A 12 -13.06 -12.23 8.46
C LEU A 12 -12.80 -13.66 7.95
N ALA A 13 -13.76 -14.57 8.06
CA ALA A 13 -13.62 -15.93 7.53
C ALA A 13 -13.47 -15.93 6.00
N PHE A 14 -14.22 -15.06 5.31
CA PHE A 14 -14.08 -14.89 3.87
C PHE A 14 -12.69 -14.35 3.51
N PHE A 15 -12.21 -13.31 4.18
CA PHE A 15 -10.88 -12.78 3.94
C PHE A 15 -9.79 -13.81 4.20
N GLU A 16 -9.90 -14.60 5.28
CA GLU A 16 -8.95 -15.66 5.59
C GLU A 16 -8.93 -16.76 4.52
N SER A 17 -10.05 -17.05 3.86
CA SER A 17 -10.12 -18.00 2.76
C SER A 17 -9.36 -17.54 1.51
N ILE A 18 -9.25 -16.22 1.30
CA ILE A 18 -8.51 -15.61 0.18
C ILE A 18 -7.06 -15.34 0.54
N LEU A 19 -6.80 -14.88 1.76
CA LEU A 19 -5.49 -14.47 2.27
C LEU A 19 -5.10 -15.30 3.51
N PRO A 20 -4.87 -16.60 3.37
CA PRO A 20 -4.63 -17.48 4.53
C PRO A 20 -3.40 -17.04 5.34
N GLY A 21 -3.60 -16.83 6.67
CA GLY A 21 -2.58 -16.37 7.60
C GLY A 21 -2.12 -14.92 7.41
N ARG A 22 -2.89 -14.12 6.66
CA ARG A 22 -2.55 -12.73 6.32
C ARG A 22 -3.68 -11.74 6.62
N VAL A 23 -4.60 -12.15 7.48
CA VAL A 23 -5.72 -11.35 8.01
C VAL A 23 -5.50 -11.13 9.49
N PHE A 24 -5.43 -9.88 9.91
CA PHE A 24 -5.23 -9.48 11.29
C PHE A 24 -6.42 -8.65 11.76
N SER A 25 -6.97 -8.97 12.93
CA SER A 25 -8.13 -8.26 13.49
C SER A 25 -8.05 -8.17 15.01
N GLY A 26 -8.76 -7.21 15.60
CA GLY A 26 -8.78 -6.98 17.04
C GLY A 26 -7.39 -6.75 17.60
N GLY A 27 -7.04 -7.42 18.70
CA GLY A 27 -5.75 -7.25 19.36
C GLY A 27 -4.51 -7.71 18.56
N ASN A 28 -4.69 -8.32 17.40
CA ASN A 28 -3.60 -8.73 16.52
C ASN A 28 -3.24 -7.66 15.46
N VAL A 29 -3.95 -6.55 15.42
CA VAL A 29 -3.62 -5.42 14.56
C VAL A 29 -2.49 -4.61 15.22
N SER A 30 -1.38 -4.40 14.50
CA SER A 30 -0.32 -3.49 14.98
C SER A 30 -0.81 -2.05 15.02
N SER A 31 -0.40 -1.31 16.04
CA SER A 31 -0.66 0.14 16.18
C SER A 31 -0.14 0.96 14.99
N ASP A 32 0.85 0.46 14.25
CA ASP A 32 1.40 1.14 13.07
C ASP A 32 0.36 1.35 11.97
N TYR A 33 -0.71 0.54 11.95
CA TYR A 33 -1.80 0.69 10.99
C TYR A 33 -2.86 1.73 11.39
N GLU A 34 -2.75 2.31 12.58
CA GLU A 34 -3.69 3.32 13.08
C GLU A 34 -3.40 4.73 12.57
N HIS A 35 -2.19 4.98 12.06
CA HIS A 35 -1.70 6.30 11.62
C HIS A 35 -0.76 6.20 10.41
N ASP A 36 -0.41 7.34 9.85
CA ASP A 36 0.75 7.54 8.97
C ASP A 36 1.86 8.29 9.73
N GLU A 37 2.87 8.83 9.06
CA GLU A 37 3.93 9.60 9.71
C GLU A 37 3.43 10.91 10.38
N MET A 38 2.23 11.37 10.02
CA MET A 38 1.66 12.60 10.57
C MET A 38 0.56 12.30 11.60
N THR A 39 0.95 11.89 12.80
CA THR A 39 0.04 11.49 13.89
C THR A 39 -0.87 12.60 14.44
N ILE A 40 -0.64 13.88 14.06
CA ILE A 40 -1.49 14.99 14.47
C ILE A 40 -2.94 14.87 14.02
N TYR A 41 -3.21 14.05 13.02
CA TYR A 41 -4.58 13.80 12.53
C TYR A 41 -5.35 12.78 13.36
N GLY A 42 -4.74 12.20 14.38
CA GLY A 42 -5.31 11.22 15.28
C GLY A 42 -4.95 9.77 14.93
N LEU A 43 -5.39 8.87 15.80
CA LEU A 43 -5.22 7.42 15.66
C LEU A 43 -6.57 6.79 15.28
N TYR A 44 -6.59 5.99 14.23
CA TYR A 44 -7.80 5.35 13.71
C TYR A 44 -7.55 3.87 13.47
N ALA A 45 -7.83 3.06 14.49
CA ALA A 45 -7.69 1.62 14.40
C ALA A 45 -8.60 1.04 13.31
N PRO A 46 -8.06 0.33 12.30
CA PRO A 46 -8.88 -0.43 11.36
C PRO A 46 -9.51 -1.64 12.06
N GLU A 47 -10.63 -2.11 11.55
CA GLU A 47 -11.30 -3.30 12.07
C GLU A 47 -10.56 -4.58 11.66
N ALA A 48 -9.87 -4.56 10.51
CA ALA A 48 -8.92 -5.58 10.11
C ALA A 48 -7.84 -5.03 9.18
N VAL A 49 -6.71 -5.72 9.12
CA VAL A 49 -5.60 -5.48 8.18
C VAL A 49 -5.41 -6.73 7.33
N LEU A 50 -5.40 -6.54 6.02
CA LEU A 50 -5.24 -7.58 5.02
C LEU A 50 -3.97 -7.36 4.21
N LEU A 51 -3.05 -8.35 4.20
CA LEU A 51 -1.79 -8.26 3.47
C LEU A 51 -1.89 -8.99 2.13
N ALA A 52 -2.19 -8.27 1.05
CA ALA A 52 -2.28 -8.84 -0.28
C ALA A 52 -0.90 -9.15 -0.87
N GLN A 53 -0.82 -10.21 -1.68
CA GLN A 53 0.38 -10.65 -2.40
C GLN A 53 0.26 -10.58 -3.91
N ASN A 54 -0.95 -10.40 -4.44
CA ASN A 54 -1.19 -10.32 -5.87
C ASN A 54 -2.47 -9.54 -6.19
N THR A 55 -2.65 -9.23 -7.47
CA THR A 55 -3.79 -8.46 -7.98
C THR A 55 -5.12 -9.18 -7.84
N ASP A 56 -5.13 -10.51 -7.94
CA ASP A 56 -6.37 -11.31 -7.86
C ASP A 56 -6.95 -11.24 -6.45
N GLU A 57 -6.09 -11.33 -5.42
CA GLU A 57 -6.48 -11.15 -4.02
C GLU A 57 -7.06 -9.74 -3.78
N ILE A 58 -6.40 -8.70 -4.28
CA ILE A 58 -6.91 -7.32 -4.18
C ILE A 58 -8.28 -7.21 -4.85
N SER A 59 -8.43 -7.74 -6.06
CA SER A 59 -9.68 -7.72 -6.82
C SER A 59 -10.81 -8.43 -6.06
N ALA A 60 -10.54 -9.61 -5.50
CA ALA A 60 -11.53 -10.37 -4.72
C ALA A 60 -11.97 -9.61 -3.45
N VAL A 61 -11.02 -9.07 -2.69
CA VAL A 61 -11.30 -8.28 -1.48
C VAL A 61 -12.11 -7.03 -1.82
N LEU A 62 -11.70 -6.26 -2.82
CA LEU A 62 -12.41 -5.02 -3.21
C LEU A 62 -13.83 -5.31 -3.69
N ARG A 63 -14.04 -6.36 -4.48
CA ARG A 63 -15.37 -6.78 -4.95
C ARG A 63 -16.29 -7.13 -3.78
N TYR A 64 -15.77 -7.92 -2.85
CA TYR A 64 -16.50 -8.30 -1.64
C TYR A 64 -16.85 -7.09 -0.78
N CYS A 65 -15.89 -6.23 -0.46
CA CYS A 65 -16.11 -5.04 0.34
C CYS A 65 -17.10 -4.07 -0.32
N CYS A 66 -17.06 -3.94 -1.64
CA CYS A 66 -18.03 -3.14 -2.38
C CYS A 66 -19.45 -3.68 -2.24
N GLN A 67 -19.65 -5.00 -2.33
CA GLN A 67 -20.96 -5.64 -2.16
C GLN A 67 -21.50 -5.52 -0.73
N LYS A 68 -20.61 -5.64 0.27
CA LYS A 68 -20.97 -5.56 1.69
C LYS A 68 -21.04 -4.11 2.22
N GLY A 69 -20.56 -3.14 1.46
CA GLY A 69 -20.49 -1.74 1.90
C GLY A 69 -19.43 -1.49 2.97
N ILE A 70 -18.38 -2.31 3.03
CA ILE A 70 -17.25 -2.17 3.97
C ILE A 70 -16.27 -1.13 3.41
N ALA A 71 -15.79 -0.22 4.26
CA ALA A 71 -14.77 0.76 3.88
C ALA A 71 -13.41 0.06 3.66
N VAL A 72 -12.69 0.45 2.61
CA VAL A 72 -11.34 -0.05 2.33
C VAL A 72 -10.37 1.12 2.25
N THR A 73 -9.29 1.05 3.02
CA THR A 73 -8.20 2.02 2.99
C THR A 73 -6.96 1.31 2.44
N PRO A 74 -6.44 1.70 1.25
CA PRO A 74 -5.21 1.13 0.73
C PRO A 74 -3.99 1.66 1.51
N ARG A 75 -2.97 0.81 1.70
CA ARG A 75 -1.74 1.18 2.41
C ARG A 75 -0.51 0.55 1.75
N GLY A 76 0.51 1.36 1.51
CA GLY A 76 1.89 0.92 1.26
C GLY A 76 2.67 0.84 2.58
N ALA A 77 3.83 1.49 2.67
CA ALA A 77 4.65 1.53 3.89
C ALA A 77 4.09 2.43 5.00
N GLY A 78 3.10 3.27 4.74
CA GLY A 78 2.52 4.18 5.74
C GLY A 78 3.29 5.48 5.95
N THR A 79 4.29 5.77 5.13
CA THR A 79 5.17 6.95 5.20
C THR A 79 4.53 8.27 4.71
N GLY A 80 3.23 8.27 4.45
CA GLY A 80 2.49 9.46 4.04
C GLY A 80 2.33 10.50 5.13
N LEU A 81 2.00 11.74 4.73
CA LEU A 81 1.84 12.89 5.64
C LEU A 81 0.43 13.49 5.62
N CYS A 82 -0.50 12.90 4.86
CA CYS A 82 -1.82 13.48 4.60
C CYS A 82 -2.99 12.59 5.03
N GLY A 83 -2.73 11.54 5.80
CA GLY A 83 -3.77 10.63 6.27
C GLY A 83 -4.39 9.71 5.19
N GLY A 84 -3.80 9.63 3.99
CA GLY A 84 -4.35 8.87 2.86
C GLY A 84 -4.43 7.36 3.09
N CYS A 85 -3.58 6.82 3.97
CA CYS A 85 -3.55 5.41 4.33
C CYS A 85 -4.15 5.11 5.73
N VAL A 86 -4.84 6.08 6.34
CA VAL A 86 -5.43 5.98 7.68
C VAL A 86 -6.91 5.66 7.58
N ALA A 87 -7.38 4.66 8.33
CA ALA A 87 -8.75 4.14 8.25
C ALA A 87 -9.78 5.02 8.99
N VAL A 88 -9.86 6.30 8.65
CA VAL A 88 -10.74 7.30 9.29
C VAL A 88 -12.25 6.95 9.24
N ARG A 89 -12.62 5.98 8.43
CA ARG A 89 -14.00 5.49 8.29
C ARG A 89 -14.20 4.09 8.88
N GLY A 90 -13.21 3.55 9.61
CA GLY A 90 -13.19 2.16 10.02
C GLY A 90 -13.02 1.21 8.83
N GLY A 91 -13.58 0.01 8.91
CA GLY A 91 -13.46 -1.02 7.89
C GLY A 91 -12.05 -1.64 7.87
N ILE A 92 -11.54 -1.95 6.69
CA ILE A 92 -10.27 -2.65 6.53
C ILE A 92 -9.16 -1.75 5.99
N VAL A 93 -7.91 -2.05 6.39
CA VAL A 93 -6.71 -1.63 5.67
C VAL A 93 -6.29 -2.77 4.74
N LEU A 94 -6.14 -2.46 3.45
CA LEU A 94 -5.62 -3.39 2.44
C LEU A 94 -4.18 -2.99 2.11
N SER A 95 -3.22 -3.74 2.68
CA SER A 95 -1.80 -3.46 2.50
C SER A 95 -1.24 -4.16 1.27
N THR A 96 -0.42 -3.42 0.52
CA THR A 96 0.33 -3.92 -0.64
C THR A 96 1.80 -4.23 -0.31
N GLU A 97 2.18 -4.15 0.95
CA GLU A 97 3.59 -4.31 1.39
C GLU A 97 4.22 -5.68 1.03
N ARG A 98 3.40 -6.70 0.74
CA ARG A 98 3.86 -8.03 0.30
C ARG A 98 4.06 -8.15 -1.21
N MET A 99 3.66 -7.16 -1.98
CA MET A 99 3.79 -7.10 -3.44
C MET A 99 5.08 -6.36 -3.80
N LYS A 100 6.23 -7.06 -3.76
CA LYS A 100 7.58 -6.45 -3.81
C LYS A 100 8.40 -6.83 -5.05
N ARG A 101 7.80 -7.39 -6.07
CA ARG A 101 8.54 -7.86 -7.24
C ARG A 101 8.76 -6.73 -8.25
N VAL A 102 9.97 -6.65 -8.80
CA VAL A 102 10.22 -5.98 -10.08
C VAL A 102 9.93 -7.02 -11.16
N LEU A 103 8.93 -6.78 -11.98
CA LEU A 103 8.41 -7.74 -12.96
C LEU A 103 9.18 -7.67 -14.27
N GLU A 104 9.58 -6.46 -14.68
CA GLU A 104 10.28 -6.23 -15.95
C GLU A 104 11.09 -4.92 -15.88
N VAL A 105 12.23 -4.90 -16.53
CA VAL A 105 12.99 -3.69 -16.88
C VAL A 105 13.20 -3.69 -18.38
N ASP A 106 12.58 -2.76 -19.10
CA ASP A 106 12.74 -2.59 -20.54
C ASP A 106 13.75 -1.46 -20.79
N GLU A 107 15.00 -1.84 -21.04
CA GLU A 107 16.10 -0.89 -21.28
C GLU A 107 15.88 -0.04 -22.54
N LYS A 108 15.23 -0.61 -23.59
CA LYS A 108 15.01 0.09 -24.85
C LYS A 108 14.00 1.22 -24.72
N ASN A 109 12.93 0.98 -23.96
CA ASN A 109 11.88 1.96 -23.72
C ASN A 109 12.12 2.77 -22.43
N MET A 110 13.18 2.46 -21.66
CA MET A 110 13.48 3.08 -20.37
C MET A 110 12.31 3.01 -19.40
N THR A 111 11.64 1.87 -19.33
CA THR A 111 10.48 1.63 -18.45
C THR A 111 10.72 0.42 -17.55
N ALA A 112 10.04 0.41 -16.39
CA ALA A 112 10.01 -0.74 -15.52
C ALA A 112 8.58 -1.03 -15.07
N THR A 113 8.23 -2.32 -15.03
CA THR A 113 6.97 -2.80 -14.45
C THR A 113 7.28 -3.34 -13.06
N VAL A 114 6.68 -2.75 -12.05
CA VAL A 114 6.93 -3.08 -10.64
C VAL A 114 5.64 -3.30 -9.88
N GLU A 115 5.68 -4.14 -8.87
CA GLU A 115 4.59 -4.27 -7.91
C GLU A 115 4.57 -3.07 -6.95
N PRO A 116 3.39 -2.67 -6.41
CA PRO A 116 3.24 -1.42 -5.65
C PRO A 116 3.99 -1.38 -4.32
N GLY A 117 4.34 -2.53 -3.74
CA GLY A 117 5.07 -2.64 -2.47
C GLY A 117 6.59 -2.64 -2.59
N VAL A 118 7.15 -2.51 -3.81
CA VAL A 118 8.60 -2.33 -3.99
C VAL A 118 9.04 -1.06 -3.29
N LEU A 119 10.07 -1.14 -2.44
CA LEU A 119 10.60 0.02 -1.72
C LEU A 119 11.48 0.88 -2.66
N LEU A 120 11.38 2.21 -2.49
CA LEU A 120 12.19 3.15 -3.26
C LEU A 120 13.69 2.84 -3.13
N MET A 121 14.17 2.51 -1.93
CA MET A 121 15.58 2.18 -1.68
C MET A 121 16.03 0.84 -2.30
N GLU A 122 15.11 -0.06 -2.59
CA GLU A 122 15.42 -1.38 -3.16
C GLU A 122 15.40 -1.38 -4.69
N PHE A 123 14.60 -0.49 -5.29
CA PHE A 123 14.42 -0.45 -6.74
C PHE A 123 15.71 -0.22 -7.54
N PRO A 124 16.67 0.64 -7.12
CA PRO A 124 17.93 0.83 -7.85
C PRO A 124 18.73 -0.45 -8.06
N LYS A 125 18.62 -1.44 -7.18
CA LYS A 125 19.30 -2.74 -7.35
C LYS A 125 18.84 -3.48 -8.60
N ALA A 126 17.57 -3.33 -8.98
CA ALA A 126 17.03 -3.95 -10.19
C ALA A 126 17.52 -3.26 -11.48
N LEU A 127 18.10 -2.07 -11.36
CA LEU A 127 18.64 -1.31 -12.48
C LEU A 127 20.17 -1.49 -12.65
N GLU A 128 20.83 -2.21 -11.73
CA GLU A 128 22.27 -2.45 -11.80
C GLU A 128 22.66 -3.14 -13.11
N GLY A 129 23.68 -2.59 -13.78
CA GLY A 129 24.18 -3.11 -15.05
C GLY A 129 23.41 -2.66 -16.30
N THR A 130 22.25 -2.02 -16.18
CA THR A 130 21.45 -1.53 -17.32
C THR A 130 21.91 -0.15 -17.82
N GLY A 131 22.66 0.61 -17.02
CA GLY A 131 22.98 2.01 -17.30
C GLY A 131 21.82 2.98 -17.06
N LEU A 132 20.68 2.49 -16.56
CA LEU A 132 19.52 3.30 -16.21
C LEU A 132 19.52 3.65 -14.72
N PHE A 133 18.78 4.70 -14.36
CA PHE A 133 18.52 5.06 -12.97
C PHE A 133 17.09 5.58 -12.84
N TYR A 134 16.56 5.58 -11.61
CA TYR A 134 15.23 6.12 -11.29
C TYR A 134 15.38 7.53 -10.73
N PRO A 135 14.97 8.58 -11.48
CA PRO A 135 15.22 9.97 -11.09
C PRO A 135 14.44 10.46 -9.86
N PRO A 136 13.15 10.08 -9.64
CA PRO A 136 12.40 10.58 -8.51
C PRO A 136 13.03 10.16 -7.17
N ASP A 137 13.31 11.13 -6.32
CA ASP A 137 13.88 10.94 -4.99
C ASP A 137 13.14 11.79 -3.95
N PRO A 138 11.99 11.33 -3.43
CA PRO A 138 11.16 12.08 -2.49
C PRO A 138 11.77 12.22 -1.09
N GLY A 139 12.99 11.72 -0.86
CA GLY A 139 13.66 11.78 0.43
C GLY A 139 13.33 10.62 1.36
N GLU A 140 12.08 10.15 1.40
CA GLU A 140 11.68 9.00 2.20
C GLU A 140 12.00 7.69 1.45
N LYS A 141 13.07 7.03 1.86
CA LYS A 141 13.62 5.85 1.17
C LYS A 141 12.83 4.57 1.42
N THR A 142 12.08 4.51 2.51
CA THR A 142 11.23 3.37 2.87
C THR A 142 9.82 3.45 2.26
N ALA A 143 9.53 4.55 1.53
CA ALA A 143 8.31 4.67 0.75
C ALA A 143 8.21 3.57 -0.32
N THR A 144 6.99 3.14 -0.63
CA THR A 144 6.74 2.17 -1.70
C THR A 144 6.53 2.86 -3.04
N MET A 145 6.90 2.19 -4.15
CA MET A 145 6.69 2.70 -5.51
C MET A 145 5.22 3.02 -5.78
N GLY A 146 4.30 2.18 -5.32
CA GLY A 146 2.86 2.44 -5.42
C GLY A 146 2.42 3.66 -4.62
N GLY A 147 2.95 3.84 -3.41
CA GLY A 147 2.69 5.02 -2.57
C GLY A 147 3.18 6.30 -3.25
N ASN A 148 4.41 6.30 -3.77
CA ASN A 148 4.98 7.44 -4.49
C ASN A 148 4.16 7.83 -5.71
N ALA A 149 3.72 6.86 -6.51
CA ALA A 149 2.86 7.11 -7.68
C ALA A 149 1.51 7.73 -7.28
N MET A 150 0.87 7.20 -6.23
CA MET A 150 -0.45 7.66 -5.78
C MET A 150 -0.42 9.03 -5.11
N THR A 151 0.69 9.43 -4.52
CA THR A 151 0.85 10.74 -3.85
C THR A 151 1.64 11.75 -4.69
N ASN A 152 2.03 11.37 -5.91
CA ASN A 152 2.88 12.18 -6.79
C ASN A 152 4.18 12.64 -6.10
N ALA A 153 4.82 11.74 -5.39
CA ALA A 153 6.05 12.01 -4.65
C ALA A 153 7.25 12.12 -5.62
N GLY A 154 7.80 13.32 -5.80
CA GLY A 154 8.85 13.60 -6.79
C GLY A 154 10.25 13.79 -6.21
N GLY A 155 10.39 14.66 -5.22
CA GLY A 155 11.69 15.02 -4.61
C GLY A 155 12.52 16.04 -5.39
N CYS A 156 13.75 16.27 -4.96
CA CYS A 156 14.64 17.36 -5.46
C CYS A 156 15.53 16.95 -6.63
N VAL A 157 15.76 15.67 -6.88
CA VAL A 157 16.73 15.19 -7.88
C VAL A 157 16.36 15.51 -9.33
N PRO A 158 15.08 15.50 -9.73
CA PRO A 158 14.70 15.81 -11.11
C PRO A 158 15.15 17.18 -11.60
N CYS A 159 15.32 18.15 -10.71
CA CYS A 159 15.75 19.50 -11.10
C CYS A 159 17.26 19.63 -11.37
N ALA A 160 18.06 18.64 -10.94
CA ALA A 160 19.53 18.70 -11.07
C ALA A 160 20.04 18.00 -12.35
N MET A 161 19.14 17.36 -13.11
CA MET A 161 19.51 16.51 -14.27
C MET A 161 18.92 17.03 -15.61
N ALA A 162 18.29 18.21 -15.60
CA ALA A 162 17.74 18.84 -16.78
C ALA A 162 18.75 19.73 -17.53
#